data_b243cdff6b32aa5c94ccf111fb4a4d52
#
_entry.id   b243cdff6b32aa5c94ccf111fb4a4d52
#
_cell.length_a   1.000
_cell.length_b   1.000
_cell.length_c   1.000
_cell.angle_alpha   90.00
_cell.angle_beta   90.00
_cell.angle_gamma   90.00
#
_symmetry.space_group_name_H-M   'P 1'
#
loop_
_entity.id
_entity.type
_entity.pdbx_description
1 polymer ?
#
loop_
_entity_poly.entity_id
_entity_poly.type
_entity_poly.pdbx_seq_one_letter_code
_entity_poly.pdbx_strand_id
1 'polypeptide(L)'
;STHSDRFDLNSVYSICSYSKGELFLSQLIYLIGKENTMKTLKRYFDEFKFKHPTPNDIKRTAERVSGAELDWYLTDWTQTTNTIDYGIKDVSEANSSTNITLERIGRMPMPIDLVVEYVDGTKESFYIPLRMMFFEKENPTPEMKRTVLKDWAWAEPTFTFSIPKSKSLIKKISIDPNGFMADIKPENNSFEITK
;
A
#
# COMPACT_ATOMS: atom_id res chain seq x y z
N SER A 1 -17.15 -8.15 10.57
CA SER A 1 -16.84 -9.60 10.43
C SER A 1 -18.06 -10.44 10.74
N THR A 2 -18.24 -11.54 10.01
CA THR A 2 -19.34 -12.48 10.18
C THR A 2 -18.93 -13.60 11.13
N HIS A 3 -19.78 -13.96 12.09
CA HIS A 3 -19.55 -15.12 12.97
C HIS A 3 -19.52 -16.41 12.14
N SER A 4 -18.69 -17.40 12.51
CA SER A 4 -18.42 -18.60 11.70
C SER A 4 -19.67 -19.45 11.42
N ASP A 5 -20.65 -19.45 12.32
CA ASP A 5 -21.92 -20.19 12.16
C ASP A 5 -22.98 -19.46 11.32
N ARG A 6 -22.69 -18.26 10.84
CA ARG A 6 -23.58 -17.43 10.00
C ARG A 6 -23.21 -17.40 8.53
N PHE A 7 -22.28 -18.22 8.10
CA PHE A 7 -21.95 -18.36 6.69
C PHE A 7 -22.86 -19.42 6.04
N ASP A 8 -23.56 -19.02 4.98
CA ASP A 8 -24.45 -19.91 4.23
C ASP A 8 -23.68 -20.98 3.43
N LEU A 9 -22.43 -20.69 3.06
CA LEU A 9 -21.60 -21.59 2.27
C LEU A 9 -20.19 -21.74 2.86
N ASN A 10 -19.71 -22.97 2.95
CA ASN A 10 -18.34 -23.28 3.39
C ASN A 10 -17.25 -22.58 2.52
N SER A 11 -17.50 -22.43 1.22
CA SER A 11 -16.58 -21.73 0.33
C SER A 11 -16.41 -20.27 0.72
N VAL A 12 -17.49 -19.59 1.08
CA VAL A 12 -17.44 -18.19 1.54
C VAL A 12 -16.72 -18.08 2.88
N TYR A 13 -16.98 -19.02 3.80
CA TYR A 13 -16.22 -19.11 5.05
C TYR A 13 -14.71 -19.26 4.79
N SER A 14 -14.34 -20.19 3.92
CA SER A 14 -12.92 -20.44 3.57
C SER A 14 -12.26 -19.23 2.95
N ILE A 15 -12.91 -18.57 2.00
CA ILE A 15 -12.39 -17.35 1.38
C ILE A 15 -12.19 -16.24 2.43
N CYS A 16 -13.17 -16.03 3.31
CA CYS A 16 -13.06 -14.98 4.32
C CYS A 16 -12.02 -15.29 5.40
N SER A 17 -11.89 -16.55 5.82
CA SER A 17 -11.01 -16.93 6.92
C SER A 17 -9.55 -17.13 6.48
N TYR A 18 -9.33 -17.71 5.31
CA TYR A 18 -7.97 -18.04 4.82
C TYR A 18 -7.48 -17.00 3.80
N SER A 19 -8.14 -16.87 2.65
CA SER A 19 -7.62 -15.99 1.58
C SER A 19 -7.63 -14.52 2.00
N LYS A 20 -8.71 -14.04 2.61
CA LYS A 20 -8.76 -12.66 3.12
C LYS A 20 -7.82 -12.46 4.31
N GLY A 21 -7.63 -13.47 5.15
CA GLY A 21 -6.67 -13.44 6.25
C GLY A 21 -5.22 -13.37 5.76
N GLU A 22 -4.88 -14.13 4.71
CA GLU A 22 -3.59 -14.05 4.03
C GLU A 22 -3.36 -12.66 3.43
N LEU A 23 -4.33 -12.12 2.70
CA LEU A 23 -4.25 -10.78 2.14
C LEU A 23 -4.07 -9.72 3.24
N PHE A 24 -4.78 -9.83 4.36
CA PHE A 24 -4.59 -8.94 5.50
C PHE A 24 -3.13 -8.94 5.98
N LEU A 25 -2.51 -10.10 6.13
CA LEU A 25 -1.12 -10.18 6.59
C LEU A 25 -0.12 -9.72 5.53
N SER A 26 -0.35 -10.05 4.25
CA SER A 26 0.52 -9.57 3.17
C SER A 26 0.42 -8.06 2.97
N GLN A 27 -0.77 -7.47 3.10
CA GLN A 27 -0.90 -6.02 3.07
C GLN A 27 -0.27 -5.36 4.32
N LEU A 28 -0.28 -6.02 5.46
CA LEU A 28 0.46 -5.53 6.64
C LEU A 28 1.98 -5.50 6.37
N ILE A 29 2.53 -6.51 5.65
CA ILE A 29 3.92 -6.48 5.18
C ILE A 29 4.17 -5.28 4.27
N TYR A 30 3.24 -5.00 3.36
CA TYR A 30 3.34 -3.82 2.48
C TYR A 30 3.38 -2.51 3.26
N LEU A 31 2.58 -2.40 4.34
CA LEU A 31 2.45 -1.18 5.16
C LEU A 31 3.66 -0.93 6.06
N ILE A 32 4.03 -1.90 6.88
CA ILE A 32 5.02 -1.72 7.96
C ILE A 32 6.35 -2.44 7.71
N GLY A 33 6.47 -3.12 6.58
CA GLY A 33 7.65 -3.90 6.22
C GLY A 33 7.67 -5.31 6.81
N LYS A 34 8.45 -6.19 6.16
CA LYS A 34 8.54 -7.61 6.53
C LYS A 34 9.06 -7.82 7.95
N GLU A 35 10.09 -7.06 8.34
CA GLU A 35 10.72 -7.22 9.66
C GLU A 35 9.74 -6.91 10.79
N ASN A 36 9.05 -5.75 10.71
CA ASN A 36 8.05 -5.36 11.72
C ASN A 36 6.87 -6.33 11.74
N THR A 37 6.43 -6.83 10.58
CA THR A 37 5.36 -7.83 10.52
C THR A 37 5.77 -9.14 11.19
N MET A 38 6.98 -9.62 10.94
CA MET A 38 7.47 -10.85 11.59
C MET A 38 7.65 -10.68 13.10
N LYS A 39 8.16 -9.53 13.57
CA LYS A 39 8.21 -9.17 14.99
C LYS A 39 6.81 -9.12 15.61
N THR A 40 5.85 -8.55 14.87
CA THR A 40 4.43 -8.49 15.29
C THR A 40 3.87 -9.89 15.49
N LEU A 41 4.01 -10.78 14.52
CA LEU A 41 3.48 -12.14 14.59
C LEU A 41 4.11 -12.93 15.74
N LYS A 42 5.42 -12.83 15.92
CA LYS A 42 6.11 -13.48 17.05
C LYS A 42 5.60 -12.96 18.39
N ARG A 43 5.55 -11.64 18.56
CA ARG A 43 5.06 -11.02 19.80
C ARG A 43 3.59 -11.38 20.06
N TYR A 44 2.74 -11.31 19.02
CA TYR A 44 1.34 -11.70 19.12
C TYR A 44 1.19 -13.16 19.58
N PHE A 45 1.95 -14.09 18.99
CA PHE A 45 1.95 -15.48 19.43
C PHE A 45 2.36 -15.63 20.89
N ASP A 46 3.45 -14.99 21.32
CA ASP A 46 3.96 -15.09 22.69
C ASP A 46 2.98 -14.53 23.74
N GLU A 47 2.32 -13.42 23.42
CA GLU A 47 1.37 -12.76 24.33
C GLU A 47 0.01 -13.47 24.39
N PHE A 48 -0.43 -14.09 23.29
CA PHE A 48 -1.81 -14.59 23.16
C PHE A 48 -1.95 -16.10 22.97
N LYS A 49 -0.87 -16.87 22.91
CA LYS A 49 -0.93 -18.34 22.89
C LYS A 49 -1.78 -18.85 24.07
N PHE A 50 -2.68 -19.81 23.76
CA PHE A 50 -3.68 -20.38 24.69
C PHE A 50 -4.70 -19.37 25.24
N LYS A 51 -4.89 -18.22 24.58
CA LYS A 51 -5.92 -17.23 24.91
C LYS A 51 -6.89 -17.06 23.74
N HIS A 52 -7.86 -16.19 23.90
CA HIS A 52 -8.88 -15.86 22.88
C HIS A 52 -8.72 -14.40 22.41
N PRO A 53 -7.69 -14.09 21.61
CA PRO A 53 -7.47 -12.72 21.14
C PRO A 53 -8.53 -12.28 20.13
N THR A 54 -8.69 -10.98 20.05
CA THR A 54 -9.55 -10.29 19.07
C THR A 54 -8.72 -9.71 17.92
N PRO A 55 -9.34 -9.28 16.81
CA PRO A 55 -8.64 -8.57 15.76
C PRO A 55 -7.92 -7.30 16.24
N ASN A 56 -8.42 -6.64 17.30
CA ASN A 56 -7.74 -5.49 17.90
C ASN A 56 -6.39 -5.86 18.53
N ASP A 57 -6.22 -7.08 19.00
CA ASP A 57 -4.98 -7.48 19.69
C ASP A 57 -3.82 -7.60 18.70
N ILE A 58 -4.04 -8.15 17.50
CA ILE A 58 -3.00 -8.19 16.47
C ILE A 58 -2.69 -6.78 15.95
N LYS A 59 -3.71 -5.93 15.75
CA LYS A 59 -3.51 -4.54 15.34
C LYS A 59 -2.66 -3.78 16.38
N ARG A 60 -3.05 -3.79 17.66
CA ARG A 60 -2.29 -3.15 18.73
C ARG A 60 -0.85 -3.66 18.85
N THR A 61 -0.67 -4.95 18.58
CA THR A 61 0.69 -5.53 18.58
C THR A 61 1.51 -4.97 17.42
N ALA A 62 0.91 -4.83 16.23
CA ALA A 62 1.55 -4.24 15.07
C ALA A 62 1.91 -2.76 15.31
N GLU A 63 1.00 -1.99 15.89
CA GLU A 63 1.22 -0.59 16.27
C GLU A 63 2.38 -0.43 17.27
N ARG A 64 2.42 -1.27 18.31
CA ARG A 64 3.51 -1.25 19.31
C ARG A 64 4.88 -1.61 18.72
N VAL A 65 4.90 -2.46 17.71
CA VAL A 65 6.14 -2.91 17.05
C VAL A 65 6.63 -1.90 16.05
N SER A 66 5.73 -1.35 15.22
CA SER A 66 6.07 -0.46 14.12
C SER A 66 6.05 1.02 14.49
N GLY A 67 5.19 1.43 15.41
CA GLY A 67 4.86 2.84 15.65
C GLY A 67 3.82 3.40 14.68
N ALA A 68 3.32 2.60 13.73
CA ALA A 68 2.30 3.01 12.79
C ALA A 68 0.91 3.08 13.44
N GLU A 69 0.05 3.99 13.01
CA GLU A 69 -1.38 4.02 13.35
C GLU A 69 -2.15 3.14 12.36
N LEU A 70 -2.87 2.13 12.84
CA LEU A 70 -3.50 1.09 12.02
C LEU A 70 -5.00 0.89 12.29
N ASP A 71 -5.68 1.80 13.01
CA ASP A 71 -7.14 1.70 13.24
C ASP A 71 -7.93 1.73 11.93
N TRP A 72 -7.55 2.59 11.00
CA TRP A 72 -8.13 2.67 9.66
C TRP A 72 -7.99 1.36 8.89
N TYR A 73 -6.83 0.72 8.99
CA TYR A 73 -6.51 -0.53 8.32
C TYR A 73 -7.40 -1.68 8.83
N LEU A 74 -7.47 -1.84 10.15
CA LEU A 74 -8.35 -2.86 10.74
C LEU A 74 -9.81 -2.62 10.37
N THR A 75 -10.27 -1.36 10.42
CA THR A 75 -11.64 -0.98 10.07
C THR A 75 -11.97 -1.35 8.63
N ASP A 76 -11.12 -0.98 7.67
CA ASP A 76 -11.34 -1.29 6.25
C ASP A 76 -11.38 -2.79 5.99
N TRP A 77 -10.46 -3.56 6.57
CA TRP A 77 -10.44 -5.01 6.36
C TRP A 77 -11.57 -5.77 7.04
N THR A 78 -12.08 -5.29 8.17
CA THR A 78 -13.03 -6.06 8.99
C THR A 78 -14.48 -5.54 8.98
N GLN A 79 -14.67 -4.26 8.66
CA GLN A 79 -16.00 -3.62 8.78
C GLN A 79 -16.53 -3.05 7.46
N THR A 80 -15.71 -3.05 6.39
CA THR A 80 -16.11 -2.52 5.09
C THR A 80 -15.94 -3.53 3.96
N THR A 81 -16.47 -3.17 2.80
CA THR A 81 -16.22 -3.84 1.52
C THR A 81 -15.38 -2.97 0.58
N ASN A 82 -14.64 -2.02 1.14
CA ASN A 82 -13.78 -1.13 0.39
C ASN A 82 -12.67 -1.93 -0.31
N THR A 83 -12.29 -1.46 -1.48
CA THR A 83 -11.23 -2.04 -2.30
C THR A 83 -10.07 -1.06 -2.46
N ILE A 84 -8.90 -1.59 -2.72
CA ILE A 84 -7.73 -0.82 -3.12
C ILE A 84 -7.77 -0.73 -4.64
N ASP A 85 -7.70 0.48 -5.19
CA ASP A 85 -7.60 0.76 -6.63
C ASP A 85 -6.97 2.14 -6.76
N TYR A 86 -5.76 2.18 -7.29
CA TYR A 86 -4.99 3.38 -7.58
C TYR A 86 -4.63 3.41 -9.05
N GLY A 87 -4.43 4.59 -9.61
CA GLY A 87 -4.04 4.71 -11.01
C GLY A 87 -3.18 5.93 -11.28
N ILE A 88 -2.48 5.90 -12.42
CA ILE A 88 -1.78 7.05 -12.97
C ILE A 88 -2.77 7.81 -13.86
N LYS A 89 -3.27 8.94 -13.34
CA LYS A 89 -4.30 9.73 -13.99
C LYS A 89 -3.77 10.57 -15.15
N ASP A 90 -2.62 11.22 -14.94
CA ASP A 90 -2.02 12.13 -15.93
C ASP A 90 -0.51 12.21 -15.78
N VAL A 91 0.17 12.36 -16.90
CA VAL A 91 1.61 12.64 -16.96
C VAL A 91 1.83 13.76 -17.98
N SER A 92 2.08 14.96 -17.49
CA SER A 92 2.21 16.18 -18.33
C SER A 92 3.56 16.85 -18.14
N GLU A 93 4.04 17.51 -19.16
CA GLU A 93 5.27 18.30 -19.13
C GLU A 93 4.98 19.74 -18.72
N ALA A 94 5.81 20.31 -17.84
CA ALA A 94 5.75 21.70 -17.42
C ALA A 94 7.17 22.27 -17.23
N ASN A 95 7.60 23.17 -18.08
CA ASN A 95 8.87 23.90 -17.96
C ASN A 95 10.08 22.96 -17.73
N SER A 96 10.26 21.95 -18.57
CA SER A 96 11.33 20.94 -18.48
C SER A 96 11.25 20.02 -17.24
N SER A 97 10.13 20.03 -16.55
CA SER A 97 9.77 19.10 -15.47
C SER A 97 8.58 18.26 -15.88
N THR A 98 8.39 17.12 -15.26
CA THR A 98 7.22 16.27 -15.49
C THR A 98 6.33 16.29 -14.26
N ASN A 99 5.07 16.64 -14.44
CA ASN A 99 4.02 16.48 -13.43
C ASN A 99 3.40 15.09 -13.56
N ILE A 100 3.33 14.37 -12.46
CA ILE A 100 2.68 13.06 -12.37
C ILE A 100 1.50 13.23 -11.41
N THR A 101 0.31 12.92 -11.90
CA THR A 101 -0.92 12.93 -11.11
C THR A 101 -1.40 11.51 -10.93
N LEU A 102 -1.49 11.08 -9.68
CA LEU A 102 -2.07 9.82 -9.27
C LEU A 102 -3.51 10.03 -8.83
N GLU A 103 -4.34 9.00 -8.95
CA GLU A 103 -5.69 9.00 -8.40
C GLU A 103 -5.94 7.77 -7.55
N ARG A 104 -6.72 7.95 -6.48
CA ARG A 104 -7.26 6.89 -5.67
C ARG A 104 -8.72 6.67 -6.10
N ILE A 105 -8.97 5.55 -6.76
CA ILE A 105 -10.28 5.16 -7.28
C ILE A 105 -11.02 4.33 -6.23
N GLY A 106 -10.30 3.40 -5.60
CA GLY A 106 -10.80 2.61 -4.48
C GLY A 106 -10.99 3.45 -3.21
N ARG A 107 -11.76 2.93 -2.26
CA ARG A 107 -12.03 3.65 -1.00
C ARG A 107 -11.07 3.28 0.12
N MET A 108 -10.37 2.16 0.02
CA MET A 108 -9.36 1.76 1.00
C MET A 108 -8.05 2.49 0.69
N PRO A 109 -7.56 3.38 1.58
CA PRO A 109 -6.34 4.12 1.35
C PRO A 109 -5.11 3.25 1.60
N MET A 110 -4.02 3.53 0.85
CA MET A 110 -2.72 2.88 1.03
C MET A 110 -1.60 3.90 0.83
N PRO A 111 -0.44 3.74 1.48
CA PRO A 111 0.76 4.45 1.06
C PRO A 111 1.21 3.92 -0.30
N ILE A 112 1.90 4.74 -1.09
CA ILE A 112 2.25 4.38 -2.47
C ILE A 112 3.75 4.27 -2.63
N ASP A 113 4.21 3.12 -3.12
CA ASP A 113 5.51 2.94 -3.73
C ASP A 113 5.40 3.16 -5.24
N LEU A 114 6.21 4.03 -5.80
CA LEU A 114 6.24 4.34 -7.21
C LEU A 114 7.67 4.28 -7.74
N VAL A 115 7.86 3.72 -8.92
CA VAL A 115 9.15 3.71 -9.61
C VAL A 115 9.01 4.40 -10.96
N VAL A 116 9.96 5.27 -11.25
CA VAL A 116 10.15 5.90 -12.56
C VAL A 116 11.39 5.29 -13.20
N GLU A 117 11.22 4.66 -14.36
CA GLU A 117 12.29 4.17 -15.22
C GLU A 117 12.54 5.18 -16.36
N TYR A 118 13.80 5.54 -16.57
CA TYR A 118 14.20 6.48 -17.60
C TYR A 118 14.70 5.76 -18.85
N VAL A 119 14.77 6.48 -19.96
CA VAL A 119 15.22 5.94 -21.26
C VAL A 119 16.69 5.49 -21.26
N ASP A 120 17.50 6.01 -20.35
CA ASP A 120 18.90 5.59 -20.12
C ASP A 120 19.03 4.33 -19.26
N GLY A 121 17.90 3.74 -18.83
CA GLY A 121 17.84 2.56 -17.97
C GLY A 121 17.96 2.85 -16.47
N THR A 122 18.20 4.09 -16.06
CA THR A 122 18.23 4.45 -14.64
C THR A 122 16.82 4.42 -14.04
N LYS A 123 16.75 4.22 -12.71
CA LYS A 123 15.47 4.17 -11.97
C LYS A 123 15.54 5.03 -10.72
N GLU A 124 14.45 5.66 -10.39
CA GLU A 124 14.25 6.36 -9.12
C GLU A 124 12.96 5.87 -8.47
N SER A 125 13.00 5.67 -7.16
CA SER A 125 11.81 5.31 -6.41
C SER A 125 11.27 6.52 -5.64
N PHE A 126 9.95 6.60 -5.55
CA PHE A 126 9.22 7.61 -4.80
C PHE A 126 8.30 6.89 -3.82
N TYR A 127 8.23 7.41 -2.60
CA TYR A 127 7.31 6.92 -1.59
C TYR A 127 6.38 8.04 -1.16
N ILE A 128 5.09 7.78 -1.20
CA ILE A 128 4.06 8.70 -0.76
C ILE A 128 3.42 8.13 0.50
N PRO A 129 3.78 8.65 1.69
CA PRO A 129 3.19 8.20 2.94
C PRO A 129 1.69 8.47 2.98
N LEU A 130 0.93 7.61 3.64
CA LEU A 130 -0.44 7.89 3.98
C LEU A 130 -0.48 8.70 5.29
N ARG A 131 -1.03 9.92 5.24
CA ARG A 131 -1.04 10.85 6.38
C ARG A 131 -1.53 10.22 7.68
N MET A 132 -2.62 9.45 7.63
CA MET A 132 -3.24 8.87 8.82
C MET A 132 -2.43 7.75 9.48
N MET A 133 -1.38 7.22 8.81
CA MET A 133 -0.50 6.22 9.40
C MET A 133 0.51 6.80 10.39
N PHE A 134 0.88 8.07 10.26
CA PHE A 134 1.97 8.69 11.02
C PHE A 134 3.26 7.86 11.02
N PHE A 135 3.51 7.16 9.93
CA PHE A 135 4.61 6.19 9.80
C PHE A 135 5.17 6.19 8.38
N GLU A 136 6.46 6.00 8.30
CA GLU A 136 7.19 5.78 7.05
C GLU A 136 7.93 4.45 7.13
N LYS A 137 7.63 3.53 6.22
CA LYS A 137 8.34 2.25 6.16
C LYS A 137 9.77 2.44 5.63
N GLU A 138 10.67 1.58 6.06
CA GLU A 138 12.03 1.52 5.52
C GLU A 138 12.03 1.30 4.01
N ASN A 139 13.09 1.81 3.34
CA ASN A 139 13.25 1.58 1.90
C ASN A 139 13.47 0.09 1.63
N PRO A 140 12.56 -0.59 0.92
CA PRO A 140 12.71 -2.02 0.62
C PRO A 140 13.84 -2.32 -0.39
N THR A 141 14.37 -1.28 -1.06
CA THR A 141 15.40 -1.38 -2.09
C THR A 141 16.49 -0.34 -1.81
N PRO A 142 17.35 -0.54 -0.77
CA PRO A 142 18.32 0.47 -0.33
C PRO A 142 19.30 0.93 -1.42
N GLU A 143 19.57 0.08 -2.42
CA GLU A 143 20.42 0.38 -3.58
C GLU A 143 19.77 1.35 -4.57
N MET A 144 18.44 1.52 -4.52
CA MET A 144 17.74 2.48 -5.36
C MET A 144 17.53 3.80 -4.61
N LYS A 145 17.89 4.90 -5.26
CA LYS A 145 17.59 6.23 -4.71
C LYS A 145 16.09 6.37 -4.48
N ARG A 146 15.68 6.61 -3.24
CA ARG A 146 14.30 6.83 -2.84
C ARG A 146 14.08 8.27 -2.42
N THR A 147 13.05 8.90 -2.94
CA THR A 147 12.55 10.20 -2.50
C THR A 147 11.22 10.02 -1.78
N VAL A 148 11.16 10.45 -0.53
CA VAL A 148 9.91 10.49 0.23
C VAL A 148 9.21 11.80 -0.10
N LEU A 149 7.99 11.70 -0.62
CA LEU A 149 7.16 12.84 -0.98
C LEU A 149 6.31 13.29 0.22
N LYS A 150 5.58 14.40 0.04
CA LYS A 150 4.58 14.83 1.01
C LYS A 150 3.53 13.73 1.20
N ASP A 151 3.07 13.56 2.42
CA ASP A 151 2.03 12.60 2.75
C ASP A 151 0.70 12.87 2.02
N TRP A 152 0.05 11.82 1.56
CA TRP A 152 -1.25 11.90 0.89
C TRP A 152 -2.38 11.88 1.91
N ALA A 153 -3.19 12.95 1.91
CA ALA A 153 -4.37 13.02 2.76
C ALA A 153 -5.49 12.13 2.21
N TRP A 154 -6.10 11.31 3.05
CA TRP A 154 -7.19 10.42 2.65
C TRP A 154 -8.38 11.16 1.97
N ALA A 155 -8.66 12.38 2.39
CA ALA A 155 -9.77 13.16 1.82
C ALA A 155 -9.53 13.62 0.36
N GLU A 156 -8.29 13.63 -0.11
CA GLU A 156 -7.94 14.06 -1.46
C GLU A 156 -7.96 12.85 -2.42
N PRO A 157 -8.79 12.88 -3.49
CA PRO A 157 -8.84 11.75 -4.42
C PRO A 157 -7.65 11.69 -5.37
N THR A 158 -6.88 12.77 -5.49
CA THR A 158 -5.71 12.87 -6.39
C THR A 158 -4.50 13.41 -5.67
N PHE A 159 -3.32 13.01 -6.14
CA PHE A 159 -2.04 13.51 -5.67
C PHE A 159 -1.15 13.86 -6.84
N THR A 160 -0.61 15.07 -6.88
CA THR A 160 0.28 15.53 -7.95
C THR A 160 1.63 15.91 -7.37
N PHE A 161 2.68 15.46 -8.03
CA PHE A 161 4.05 15.86 -7.74
C PHE A 161 4.84 16.06 -9.02
N SER A 162 6.00 16.74 -8.92
CA SER A 162 6.84 17.06 -10.07
C SER A 162 8.21 16.40 -9.95
N ILE A 163 8.72 15.93 -11.07
CA ILE A 163 10.08 15.44 -11.23
C ILE A 163 10.85 16.47 -12.06
N PRO A 164 12.07 16.90 -11.67
CA PRO A 164 12.87 17.89 -12.40
C PRO A 164 13.58 17.25 -13.60
N LYS A 165 12.84 16.53 -14.42
CA LYS A 165 13.27 15.90 -15.68
C LYS A 165 12.14 16.00 -16.70
N SER A 166 12.50 16.20 -17.97
CA SER A 166 11.53 16.24 -19.07
C SER A 166 10.83 14.89 -19.23
N LYS A 167 9.56 14.94 -19.60
CA LYS A 167 8.73 13.76 -19.89
C LYS A 167 9.37 12.85 -20.95
N SER A 168 10.08 13.41 -21.92
CA SER A 168 10.77 12.65 -22.97
C SER A 168 11.88 11.72 -22.45
N LEU A 169 12.39 11.95 -21.27
CA LEU A 169 13.39 11.11 -20.61
C LEU A 169 12.76 9.94 -19.82
N ILE A 170 11.46 9.96 -19.60
CA ILE A 170 10.75 8.92 -18.88
C ILE A 170 10.36 7.82 -19.87
N LYS A 171 10.67 6.57 -19.53
CA LYS A 171 10.26 5.38 -20.27
C LYS A 171 8.97 4.80 -19.70
N LYS A 172 8.96 4.61 -18.37
CA LYS A 172 7.82 3.98 -17.66
C LYS A 172 7.67 4.54 -16.26
N ILE A 173 6.45 4.67 -15.80
CA ILE A 173 6.08 4.94 -14.40
C ILE A 173 5.25 3.76 -13.91
N SER A 174 5.50 3.27 -12.71
CA SER A 174 4.76 2.15 -12.13
C SER A 174 4.45 2.41 -10.66
N ILE A 175 3.18 2.34 -10.30
CA ILE A 175 2.72 2.19 -8.92
C ILE A 175 2.91 0.73 -8.54
N ASP A 176 3.36 0.48 -7.29
CA ASP A 176 3.60 -0.87 -6.77
C ASP A 176 4.32 -1.79 -7.79
N PRO A 177 5.56 -1.49 -8.18
CA PRO A 177 6.26 -2.17 -9.26
C PRO A 177 6.46 -3.67 -9.04
N ASN A 178 6.32 -4.13 -7.80
CA ASN A 178 6.48 -5.53 -7.40
C ASN A 178 5.14 -6.29 -7.30
N GLY A 179 4.00 -5.61 -7.47
CA GLY A 179 2.67 -6.23 -7.39
C GLY A 179 2.30 -6.77 -6.00
N PHE A 180 2.75 -6.11 -4.93
CA PHE A 180 2.44 -6.51 -3.56
C PHE A 180 1.16 -5.90 -3.02
N MET A 181 0.75 -4.75 -3.53
CA MET A 181 -0.50 -4.11 -3.15
C MET A 181 -1.68 -4.90 -3.72
N ALA A 182 -2.69 -5.18 -2.91
CA ALA A 182 -3.90 -5.88 -3.34
C ALA A 182 -4.85 -4.97 -4.15
N ASP A 183 -4.29 -4.31 -5.17
CA ASP A 183 -5.02 -3.49 -6.12
C ASP A 183 -5.89 -4.37 -7.02
N ILE A 184 -7.17 -4.03 -7.12
CA ILE A 184 -8.14 -4.81 -7.90
C ILE A 184 -8.07 -4.55 -9.42
N LYS A 185 -7.30 -3.53 -9.83
CA LYS A 185 -7.17 -3.13 -11.23
C LYS A 185 -5.72 -2.72 -11.57
N PRO A 186 -4.76 -3.65 -11.49
CA PRO A 186 -3.33 -3.34 -11.64
C PRO A 186 -2.95 -2.78 -13.03
N GLU A 187 -3.80 -2.89 -14.04
CA GLU A 187 -3.57 -2.36 -15.39
C GLU A 187 -3.53 -0.83 -15.45
N ASN A 188 -4.14 -0.11 -14.49
CA ASN A 188 -4.06 1.36 -14.41
C ASN A 188 -2.85 1.85 -13.57
N ASN A 189 -2.08 0.92 -12.98
CA ASN A 189 -0.91 1.21 -12.15
C ASN A 189 0.34 1.55 -12.96
N SER A 190 0.30 1.50 -14.29
CA SER A 190 1.46 1.79 -15.11
C SER A 190 1.16 2.77 -16.24
N PHE A 191 2.15 3.59 -16.55
CA PHE A 191 2.14 4.50 -17.69
C PHE A 191 3.45 4.33 -18.47
N GLU A 192 3.34 4.02 -19.77
CA GLU A 192 4.48 3.89 -20.67
C GLU A 192 4.43 4.97 -21.75
N ILE A 193 5.55 5.63 -22.00
CA ILE A 193 5.68 6.55 -23.11
C ILE A 193 6.04 5.72 -24.35
N THR A 194 5.06 5.46 -25.17
CA THR A 194 5.28 4.87 -26.51
C THR A 194 5.94 5.92 -27.39
N LYS A 195 7.11 5.59 -27.95
CA LYS A 195 7.81 6.41 -28.95
C LYS A 195 7.11 6.33 -30.28
#